data_cc53bbbcb2e614ccb5d71d6b2c4865fe
#
_entry.id   cc53bbbcb2e614ccb5d71d6b2c4865fe
#
_cell.length_a   1.000
_cell.length_b   1.000
_cell.length_c   1.000
_cell.angle_alpha   90.00
_cell.angle_beta   90.00
_cell.angle_gamma   90.00
#
_symmetry.space_group_name_H-M   'P 1'
#
loop_
_entity.id
_entity.type
_entity.pdbx_description
1 polymer ?
#
loop_
_entity_poly.entity_id
_entity_poly.type
_entity_poly.pdbx_seq_one_letter_code
_entity_poly.pdbx_strand_id
1 'polypeptide(L)'
;MNQIELPFMAKQSAKAEIQGPGYSPLGSVWDGEDSELLENMLAFYPRKRPKLILDATINGGRFWRGSKRPVLGLDIEILHRPDVVADNTAMPFRNEALDVVVYDPPHIPNQGKDNEKDFNVRFGLVLRSSKENQYTFTHTYPPFVREAYRVLKPEGILFCKITDYIHHHRYNWAHVDFIEAARKAGFRACDCIIKIRNGPIIDPKWKNAHHTRRQHSYWLIFRKSSKCE
;
A
#
# COMPACT_ATOMS: atom_id res chain seq x y z
N MET A 1 36.48 -5.92 -33.16
CA MET A 1 36.08 -5.54 -31.78
C MET A 1 35.03 -6.55 -31.32
N ASN A 2 35.44 -7.47 -30.45
CA ASN A 2 34.54 -8.51 -29.95
C ASN A 2 33.64 -7.89 -28.93
N GLN A 3 32.33 -7.94 -29.16
CA GLN A 3 31.32 -7.61 -28.16
C GLN A 3 31.35 -8.68 -27.07
N ILE A 4 31.55 -8.24 -25.82
CA ILE A 4 31.40 -9.10 -24.65
C ILE A 4 29.91 -9.26 -24.41
N GLU A 5 29.36 -10.42 -24.69
CA GLU A 5 28.03 -10.81 -24.24
C GLU A 5 28.07 -10.95 -22.71
N LEU A 6 27.32 -10.08 -22.03
CA LEU A 6 27.09 -10.21 -20.60
C LEU A 6 26.07 -11.33 -20.38
N PRO A 7 26.40 -12.40 -19.62
CA PRO A 7 25.49 -13.50 -19.34
C PRO A 7 24.54 -13.10 -18.19
N PHE A 8 23.59 -12.19 -18.44
CA PHE A 8 22.62 -11.82 -17.42
C PHE A 8 21.18 -11.87 -17.96
N MET A 9 20.80 -13.05 -18.40
CA MET A 9 19.39 -13.48 -18.55
C MET A 9 19.30 -14.97 -18.25
N ALA A 10 19.78 -15.41 -17.10
CA ALA A 10 19.44 -16.72 -16.59
C ALA A 10 18.03 -16.64 -15.98
N LYS A 11 17.12 -17.39 -16.56
CA LYS A 11 15.78 -17.67 -16.06
C LYS A 11 15.84 -17.93 -14.56
N GLN A 12 15.26 -17.04 -13.75
CA GLN A 12 14.95 -17.36 -12.37
C GLN A 12 13.76 -18.33 -12.34
N SER A 13 14.03 -19.59 -12.46
CA SER A 13 13.18 -20.66 -12.01
C SER A 13 14.05 -21.65 -11.25
N ALA A 14 14.49 -21.25 -10.07
CA ALA A 14 14.90 -22.17 -9.05
C ALA A 14 14.22 -21.73 -7.77
N LYS A 15 13.05 -22.32 -7.47
CA LYS A 15 12.56 -22.41 -6.10
C LYS A 15 13.68 -23.12 -5.32
N ALA A 16 14.45 -22.35 -4.57
CA ALA A 16 15.31 -22.93 -3.56
C ALA A 16 14.39 -23.54 -2.51
N GLU A 17 14.16 -24.84 -2.59
CA GLU A 17 13.56 -25.62 -1.51
C GLU A 17 14.51 -25.59 -0.32
N ILE A 18 14.29 -24.65 0.58
CA ILE A 18 14.85 -24.73 1.92
C ILE A 18 13.97 -25.74 2.67
N GLN A 19 14.38 -27.00 2.64
CA GLN A 19 13.71 -28.08 3.34
C GLN A 19 13.94 -27.95 4.84
N GLY A 20 12.97 -27.34 5.52
CA GLY A 20 12.72 -27.50 6.95
C GLY A 20 11.23 -27.69 7.14
N PRO A 21 10.75 -28.57 8.04
CA PRO A 21 9.31 -28.77 8.18
C PRO A 21 8.63 -27.48 8.65
N GLY A 22 7.90 -26.84 7.75
CA GLY A 22 6.94 -25.79 8.06
C GLY A 22 7.35 -24.33 7.89
N TYR A 23 8.58 -24.00 7.44
CA TYR A 23 8.98 -22.63 7.18
C TYR A 23 9.14 -22.37 5.67
N SER A 24 8.34 -21.46 5.13
CA SER A 24 8.51 -20.92 3.77
C SER A 24 8.81 -19.43 3.86
N PRO A 25 10.01 -18.96 3.48
CA PRO A 25 10.34 -17.56 3.51
C PRO A 25 9.50 -16.80 2.47
N LEU A 26 9.01 -15.62 2.84
CA LEU A 26 8.34 -14.71 1.93
C LEU A 26 9.39 -13.91 1.15
N GLY A 27 9.33 -13.94 -0.18
CA GLY A 27 10.27 -13.19 -1.02
C GLY A 27 10.04 -11.69 -0.93
N SER A 28 11.11 -10.91 -0.96
CA SER A 28 11.04 -9.43 -0.96
C SER A 28 10.64 -8.84 -2.33
N VAL A 29 10.47 -9.67 -3.35
CA VAL A 29 9.96 -9.30 -4.68
C VAL A 29 8.81 -10.22 -5.02
N TRP A 30 7.69 -9.64 -5.46
CA TRP A 30 6.46 -10.36 -5.75
C TRP A 30 5.91 -9.96 -7.12
N ASP A 31 5.64 -10.92 -8.00
CA ASP A 31 5.07 -10.74 -9.34
C ASP A 31 3.63 -11.27 -9.48
N GLY A 32 3.13 -12.01 -8.49
CA GLY A 32 1.76 -12.52 -8.41
C GLY A 32 0.71 -11.45 -8.06
N GLU A 33 -0.51 -11.88 -7.77
CA GLU A 33 -1.61 -10.99 -7.38
C GLU A 33 -1.41 -10.39 -5.98
N ASP A 34 -1.93 -9.15 -5.79
CA ASP A 34 -1.88 -8.49 -4.47
C ASP A 34 -2.68 -9.26 -3.40
N SER A 35 -3.79 -9.90 -3.79
CA SER A 35 -4.61 -10.70 -2.87
C SER A 35 -3.84 -11.91 -2.33
N GLU A 36 -3.07 -12.59 -3.18
CA GLU A 36 -2.23 -13.71 -2.78
C GLU A 36 -1.08 -13.26 -1.88
N LEU A 37 -0.42 -12.16 -2.24
CA LEU A 37 0.62 -11.57 -1.41
C LEU A 37 0.09 -11.20 -0.03
N LEU A 38 -1.06 -10.55 0.04
CA LEU A 38 -1.65 -10.14 1.31
C LEU A 38 -1.99 -11.34 2.21
N GLU A 39 -2.50 -12.44 1.65
CA GLU A 39 -2.73 -13.67 2.40
C GLU A 39 -1.42 -14.25 2.96
N ASN A 40 -0.36 -14.24 2.17
CA ASN A 40 0.97 -14.68 2.61
C ASN A 40 1.52 -13.76 3.71
N MET A 41 1.37 -12.44 3.58
CA MET A 41 1.76 -11.46 4.59
C MET A 41 0.98 -11.65 5.89
N LEU A 42 -0.34 -11.91 5.81
CA LEU A 42 -1.20 -12.18 6.96
C LEU A 42 -0.87 -13.51 7.67
N ALA A 43 -0.28 -14.45 6.96
CA ALA A 43 0.22 -15.69 7.56
C ALA A 43 1.62 -15.51 8.18
N PHE A 44 2.46 -14.64 7.62
CA PHE A 44 3.88 -14.52 7.96
C PHE A 44 4.17 -13.52 9.10
N TYR A 45 3.61 -12.29 9.03
CA TYR A 45 4.02 -11.21 9.94
C TYR A 45 3.31 -11.20 11.30
N PRO A 46 2.01 -11.48 11.44
CA PRO A 46 1.36 -11.50 12.74
C PRO A 46 1.87 -12.66 13.61
N ARG A 47 2.23 -12.38 14.86
CA ARG A 47 2.66 -13.42 15.81
C ARG A 47 1.57 -14.43 16.17
N LYS A 48 0.31 -14.01 16.03
CA LYS A 48 -0.90 -14.82 16.24
C LYS A 48 -1.86 -14.57 15.10
N ARG A 49 -2.71 -15.55 14.78
CA ARG A 49 -3.73 -15.38 13.76
C ARG A 49 -4.60 -14.16 14.07
N PRO A 50 -4.63 -13.14 13.19
CA PRO A 50 -5.41 -11.93 13.43
C PRO A 50 -6.91 -12.26 13.42
N LYS A 51 -7.66 -11.66 14.35
CA LYS A 51 -9.11 -11.82 14.49
C LYS A 51 -9.88 -10.65 13.88
N LEU A 52 -9.33 -9.44 14.04
CA LEU A 52 -9.94 -8.21 13.55
C LEU A 52 -8.99 -7.52 12.58
N ILE A 53 -9.36 -7.58 11.30
CA ILE A 53 -8.63 -6.98 10.18
C ILE A 53 -9.49 -5.85 9.63
N LEU A 54 -8.93 -4.67 9.51
CA LEU A 54 -9.51 -3.52 8.83
C LEU A 54 -8.80 -3.29 7.50
N ASP A 55 -9.55 -3.18 6.42
CA ASP A 55 -9.11 -2.51 5.20
C ASP A 55 -9.61 -1.06 5.26
N ALA A 56 -8.68 -0.12 5.46
CA ALA A 56 -8.98 1.29 5.64
C ALA A 56 -9.20 2.05 4.32
N THR A 57 -9.17 1.33 3.20
CA THR A 57 -9.37 1.81 1.83
C THR A 57 -9.98 0.71 0.98
N ILE A 58 -11.09 0.12 1.43
CA ILE A 58 -11.63 -1.13 0.85
C ILE A 58 -11.90 -1.01 -0.65
N ASN A 59 -12.33 0.18 -1.12
CA ASN A 59 -12.66 0.40 -2.52
C ASN A 59 -13.48 -0.80 -3.06
N GLY A 60 -13.26 -1.34 -4.21
CA GLY A 60 -13.97 -2.51 -4.71
C GLY A 60 -13.53 -3.87 -4.12
N GLY A 61 -12.87 -3.92 -2.97
CA GLY A 61 -12.50 -5.14 -2.25
C GLY A 61 -11.52 -6.06 -3.00
N ARG A 62 -10.74 -5.53 -3.92
CA ARG A 62 -9.91 -6.35 -4.82
C ARG A 62 -8.84 -7.17 -4.09
N PHE A 63 -8.33 -6.69 -2.96
CA PHE A 63 -7.33 -7.41 -2.16
C PHE A 63 -7.89 -8.66 -1.50
N TRP A 64 -9.20 -8.74 -1.37
CA TRP A 64 -9.91 -9.80 -0.64
C TRP A 64 -10.61 -10.79 -1.57
N ARG A 65 -10.38 -10.68 -2.89
CA ARG A 65 -10.97 -11.61 -3.85
C ARG A 65 -10.49 -13.04 -3.58
N GLY A 66 -11.44 -13.93 -3.34
CA GLY A 66 -11.16 -15.33 -3.00
C GLY A 66 -10.75 -15.57 -1.54
N SER A 67 -10.55 -14.53 -0.74
CA SER A 67 -10.29 -14.66 0.70
C SER A 67 -11.56 -15.08 1.45
N LYS A 68 -11.40 -15.98 2.42
CA LYS A 68 -12.48 -16.38 3.37
C LYS A 68 -12.32 -15.70 4.73
N ARG A 69 -11.42 -14.72 4.84
CA ARG A 69 -11.21 -14.00 6.09
C ARG A 69 -12.32 -13.00 6.35
N PRO A 70 -12.81 -12.89 7.58
CA PRO A 70 -13.65 -11.77 7.95
C PRO A 70 -12.79 -10.48 7.96
N VAL A 71 -13.10 -9.57 7.07
CA VAL A 71 -12.43 -8.27 6.93
C VAL A 71 -13.46 -7.18 7.05
N LEU A 72 -13.19 -6.20 7.88
CA LEU A 72 -13.99 -5.00 8.00
C LEU A 72 -13.51 -4.00 6.96
N GLY A 73 -14.38 -3.58 6.06
CA GLY A 73 -14.08 -2.58 5.03
C GLY A 73 -14.46 -1.18 5.47
N LEU A 74 -13.55 -0.23 5.40
CA LEU A 74 -13.81 1.19 5.58
C LEU A 74 -13.49 1.95 4.28
N ASP A 75 -14.36 2.86 3.92
CA ASP A 75 -14.14 3.81 2.82
C ASP A 75 -14.91 5.10 3.11
N ILE A 76 -14.44 6.20 2.56
CA ILE A 76 -15.17 7.47 2.60
C ILE A 76 -16.30 7.49 1.58
N GLU A 77 -16.18 6.69 0.51
CA GLU A 77 -17.14 6.64 -0.59
C GLU A 77 -18.14 5.50 -0.41
N ILE A 78 -19.40 5.85 -0.17
CA ILE A 78 -20.50 4.91 0.05
C ILE A 78 -20.76 3.98 -1.16
N LEU A 79 -20.43 4.42 -2.37
CA LEU A 79 -20.63 3.63 -3.59
C LEU A 79 -19.78 2.36 -3.60
N HIS A 80 -18.70 2.31 -2.85
CA HIS A 80 -17.89 1.11 -2.65
C HIS A 80 -18.52 0.09 -1.70
N ARG A 81 -19.67 0.44 -1.08
CA ARG A 81 -20.41 -0.40 -0.13
C ARG A 81 -19.50 -0.92 1.00
N PRO A 82 -18.75 -0.04 1.67
CA PRO A 82 -17.96 -0.46 2.81
C PRO A 82 -18.87 -0.85 3.99
N ASP A 83 -18.32 -1.63 4.93
CA ASP A 83 -19.01 -1.89 6.19
C ASP A 83 -19.11 -0.64 7.06
N VAL A 84 -18.14 0.26 6.93
CA VAL A 84 -18.07 1.53 7.66
C VAL A 84 -17.76 2.67 6.69
N VAL A 85 -18.69 3.62 6.57
CA VAL A 85 -18.46 4.86 5.80
C VAL A 85 -17.81 5.88 6.73
N ALA A 86 -16.52 6.13 6.57
CA ALA A 86 -15.76 7.06 7.40
C ALA A 86 -14.45 7.51 6.72
N ASP A 87 -13.90 8.63 7.22
CA ASP A 87 -12.55 9.07 6.89
C ASP A 87 -11.54 8.22 7.67
N ASN A 88 -10.57 7.64 6.98
CA ASN A 88 -9.52 6.82 7.60
C ASN A 88 -8.52 7.63 8.45
N THR A 89 -8.58 8.95 8.38
CA THR A 89 -7.83 9.86 9.28
C THR A 89 -8.56 10.15 10.59
N ALA A 90 -9.82 9.67 10.72
CA ALA A 90 -10.69 9.82 11.91
C ALA A 90 -11.57 8.59 12.07
N MET A 91 -10.97 7.42 12.29
CA MET A 91 -11.66 6.14 12.30
C MET A 91 -12.59 5.99 13.51
N PRO A 92 -13.85 5.52 13.34
CA PRO A 92 -14.82 5.39 14.42
C PRO A 92 -14.59 4.14 15.29
N PHE A 93 -13.35 3.79 15.55
CA PHE A 93 -12.98 2.65 16.37
C PHE A 93 -12.33 3.11 17.67
N ARG A 94 -12.52 2.32 18.73
CA ARG A 94 -11.82 2.54 20.00
C ARG A 94 -10.30 2.30 19.83
N ASN A 95 -9.53 2.84 20.77
CA ASN A 95 -8.11 2.57 20.84
C ASN A 95 -7.85 1.07 20.97
N GLU A 96 -6.81 0.57 20.35
CA GLU A 96 -6.29 -0.80 20.49
C GLU A 96 -7.35 -1.89 20.22
N ALA A 97 -8.20 -1.64 19.20
CA ALA A 97 -9.26 -2.56 18.83
C ALA A 97 -8.82 -3.61 17.79
N LEU A 98 -7.91 -3.24 16.87
CA LEU A 98 -7.61 -3.99 15.65
C LEU A 98 -6.28 -4.74 15.75
N ASP A 99 -6.22 -5.92 15.13
CA ASP A 99 -4.99 -6.71 15.03
C ASP A 99 -4.16 -6.30 13.80
N VAL A 100 -4.84 -5.98 12.70
CA VAL A 100 -4.22 -5.59 11.44
C VAL A 100 -5.02 -4.45 10.80
N VAL A 101 -4.30 -3.49 10.22
CA VAL A 101 -4.84 -2.46 9.32
C VAL A 101 -4.15 -2.59 7.98
N VAL A 102 -4.93 -2.55 6.89
CA VAL A 102 -4.46 -2.52 5.50
C VAL A 102 -4.79 -1.17 4.91
N TYR A 103 -3.88 -0.60 4.11
CA TYR A 103 -4.02 0.72 3.52
C TYR A 103 -3.46 0.77 2.09
N ASP A 104 -4.29 1.11 1.12
CA ASP A 104 -3.93 1.31 -0.30
C ASP A 104 -4.54 2.63 -0.80
N PRO A 105 -3.94 3.78 -0.42
CA PRO A 105 -4.47 5.08 -0.83
C PRO A 105 -4.34 5.28 -2.34
N PRO A 106 -5.06 6.24 -2.93
CA PRO A 106 -4.81 6.67 -4.29
C PRO A 106 -3.35 7.11 -4.44
N HIS A 107 -2.64 6.56 -5.44
CA HIS A 107 -1.19 6.80 -5.57
C HIS A 107 -0.83 7.89 -6.57
N ILE A 108 -1.75 8.25 -7.46
CA ILE A 108 -1.46 9.18 -8.55
C ILE A 108 -2.24 10.45 -8.28
N PRO A 109 -1.55 11.59 -8.09
CA PRO A 109 -2.22 12.88 -8.02
C PRO A 109 -2.95 13.11 -9.33
N ASN A 110 -4.10 13.75 -9.23
CA ASN A 110 -4.90 14.08 -10.39
C ASN A 110 -4.12 14.93 -11.40
N GLN A 111 -4.11 14.51 -12.65
CA GLN A 111 -3.41 15.19 -13.72
C GLN A 111 -4.40 15.65 -14.79
N GLY A 112 -4.98 16.81 -14.59
CA GLY A 112 -5.76 17.49 -15.62
C GLY A 112 -7.24 17.62 -15.31
N LYS A 113 -7.85 18.68 -15.86
CA LYS A 113 -9.23 19.09 -15.60
C LYS A 113 -10.28 18.06 -15.99
N ASP A 114 -10.01 17.26 -17.01
CA ASP A 114 -11.01 16.33 -17.57
C ASP A 114 -11.11 15.02 -16.78
N ASN A 115 -10.03 14.63 -16.09
CA ASN A 115 -10.02 13.42 -15.27
C ASN A 115 -10.32 13.70 -13.79
N GLU A 116 -10.42 14.97 -13.41
CA GLU A 116 -10.52 15.41 -12.02
C GLU A 116 -11.83 14.97 -11.38
N LYS A 117 -12.94 15.16 -12.09
CA LYS A 117 -14.27 14.78 -11.59
C LYS A 117 -14.37 13.27 -11.38
N ASP A 118 -14.00 12.49 -12.39
CA ASP A 118 -14.11 11.03 -12.34
C ASP A 118 -13.21 10.43 -11.26
N PHE A 119 -11.99 10.96 -11.10
CA PHE A 119 -11.06 10.53 -10.09
C PHE A 119 -11.55 10.87 -8.67
N ASN A 120 -12.00 12.11 -8.47
CA ASN A 120 -12.48 12.57 -7.17
C ASN A 120 -13.76 11.84 -6.76
N VAL A 121 -14.70 11.63 -7.69
CA VAL A 121 -15.90 10.82 -7.45
C VAL A 121 -15.54 9.39 -7.11
N ARG A 122 -14.63 8.79 -7.87
CA ARG A 122 -14.22 7.39 -7.66
C ARG A 122 -13.56 7.13 -6.31
N PHE A 123 -12.86 8.12 -5.76
CA PHE A 123 -12.12 7.98 -4.49
C PHE A 123 -12.72 8.81 -3.35
N GLY A 124 -13.95 9.35 -3.53
CA GLY A 124 -14.63 10.12 -2.50
C GLY A 124 -13.92 11.41 -2.09
N LEU A 125 -13.06 11.94 -2.96
CA LEU A 125 -12.31 13.15 -2.69
C LEU A 125 -13.19 14.37 -2.93
N VAL A 126 -13.40 15.17 -1.90
CA VAL A 126 -14.12 16.45 -2.05
C VAL A 126 -13.34 17.37 -2.98
N LEU A 127 -14.02 17.92 -4.00
CA LEU A 127 -13.43 18.93 -4.88
C LEU A 127 -13.03 20.14 -4.03
N ARG A 128 -11.75 20.27 -3.73
CA ARG A 128 -11.19 21.48 -3.14
C ARG A 128 -10.80 22.43 -4.26
N SER A 129 -10.72 23.73 -3.96
CA SER A 129 -10.47 24.77 -4.96
C SER A 129 -9.21 24.52 -5.78
N SER A 130 -9.15 25.01 -7.00
CA SER A 130 -8.05 24.82 -7.96
C SER A 130 -6.66 25.24 -7.46
N LYS A 131 -6.55 26.00 -6.39
CA LYS A 131 -5.29 26.35 -5.73
C LYS A 131 -4.80 25.27 -4.77
N GLU A 132 -5.68 24.38 -4.30
CA GLU A 132 -5.38 23.27 -3.39
C GLU A 132 -5.20 21.95 -4.15
N ASN A 133 -5.36 21.92 -5.46
CA ASN A 133 -5.22 20.75 -6.35
C ASN A 133 -3.78 20.24 -6.52
N GLN A 134 -2.85 20.68 -5.71
CA GLN A 134 -1.53 20.07 -5.57
C GLN A 134 -1.60 18.85 -4.64
N TYR A 135 -2.65 18.03 -4.79
CA TYR A 135 -2.79 16.84 -3.96
C TYR A 135 -1.78 15.79 -4.34
N THR A 136 -0.69 15.88 -3.66
CA THR A 136 0.09 14.71 -3.33
C THR A 136 -0.59 14.09 -2.11
N PHE A 137 -1.02 12.85 -2.19
CA PHE A 137 -1.67 12.16 -1.05
C PHE A 137 -0.75 12.06 0.19
N THR A 138 0.48 12.46 0.06
CA THR A 138 1.47 12.48 1.14
C THR A 138 1.04 13.31 2.35
N HIS A 139 0.20 14.35 2.17
CA HIS A 139 -0.33 15.12 3.30
C HIS A 139 -1.33 14.33 4.15
N THR A 140 -1.96 13.27 3.59
CA THR A 140 -2.88 12.40 4.33
C THR A 140 -2.15 11.36 5.16
N TYR A 141 -0.87 11.09 4.89
CA TYR A 141 -0.09 10.07 5.58
C TYR A 141 0.04 10.34 7.09
N PRO A 142 0.46 11.53 7.55
CA PRO A 142 0.60 11.77 8.98
C PRO A 142 -0.70 11.61 9.79
N PRO A 143 -1.87 12.14 9.38
CA PRO A 143 -3.10 11.90 10.13
C PRO A 143 -3.52 10.42 10.07
N PHE A 144 -3.43 9.75 8.91
CA PHE A 144 -3.75 8.34 8.79
C PHE A 144 -2.89 7.46 9.70
N VAL A 145 -1.56 7.61 9.68
CA VAL A 145 -0.68 6.75 10.48
C VAL A 145 -0.90 6.95 11.99
N ARG A 146 -1.26 8.16 12.44
CA ARG A 146 -1.65 8.41 13.84
C ARG A 146 -2.90 7.65 14.22
N GLU A 147 -3.93 7.66 13.35
CA GLU A 147 -5.16 6.91 13.56
C GLU A 147 -4.92 5.39 13.52
N ALA A 148 -4.16 4.92 12.54
CA ALA A 148 -3.78 3.50 12.47
C ALA A 148 -3.02 3.07 13.73
N TYR A 149 -2.10 3.90 14.24
CA TYR A 149 -1.40 3.64 15.49
C TYR A 149 -2.34 3.58 16.70
N ARG A 150 -3.30 4.50 16.77
CA ARG A 150 -4.28 4.55 17.84
C ARG A 150 -5.16 3.31 17.88
N VAL A 151 -5.71 2.88 16.73
CA VAL A 151 -6.67 1.78 16.65
C VAL A 151 -6.03 0.39 16.70
N LEU A 152 -4.75 0.27 16.32
CA LEU A 152 -4.03 -1.00 16.41
C LEU A 152 -3.70 -1.35 17.86
N LYS A 153 -3.84 -2.63 18.19
CA LYS A 153 -3.35 -3.21 19.44
C LYS A 153 -1.83 -3.12 19.53
N PRO A 154 -1.23 -3.19 20.73
CA PRO A 154 0.20 -3.46 20.87
C PRO A 154 0.60 -4.69 20.03
N GLU A 155 1.72 -4.64 19.32
CA GLU A 155 2.20 -5.65 18.37
C GLU A 155 1.30 -5.82 17.11
N GLY A 156 0.24 -5.02 16.96
CA GLY A 156 -0.59 -4.99 15.76
C GLY A 156 0.20 -4.55 14.53
N ILE A 157 -0.25 -4.97 13.36
CA ILE A 157 0.46 -4.79 12.09
C ILE A 157 -0.28 -3.80 11.21
N LEU A 158 0.47 -2.90 10.60
CA LEU A 158 0.01 -2.03 9.52
C LEU A 158 0.68 -2.49 8.22
N PHE A 159 -0.13 -2.88 7.25
CA PHE A 159 0.28 -3.16 5.87
C PHE A 159 -0.11 -2.00 4.97
N CYS A 160 0.85 -1.42 4.26
CA CYS A 160 0.59 -0.30 3.37
C CYS A 160 1.14 -0.56 1.98
N LYS A 161 0.29 -0.39 0.97
CA LYS A 161 0.73 -0.40 -0.42
C LYS A 161 0.92 1.03 -0.89
N ILE A 162 2.15 1.40 -1.23
CA ILE A 162 2.52 2.75 -1.65
C ILE A 162 3.23 2.68 -3.00
N THR A 163 2.97 3.67 -3.85
CA THR A 163 3.65 3.81 -5.14
C THR A 163 4.22 5.21 -5.29
N ASP A 164 5.47 5.30 -5.65
CA ASP A 164 6.09 6.57 -6.03
C ASP A 164 5.48 7.09 -7.34
N TYR A 165 5.49 8.40 -7.52
CA TYR A 165 4.87 9.02 -8.69
C TYR A 165 5.67 10.23 -9.17
N ILE A 166 5.38 10.66 -10.41
CA ILE A 166 5.88 11.92 -10.96
C ILE A 166 4.76 12.94 -10.90
N HIS A 167 5.06 14.11 -10.36
CA HIS A 167 4.16 15.25 -10.35
C HIS A 167 4.94 16.53 -10.69
N HIS A 168 4.42 17.33 -11.63
CA HIS A 168 5.12 18.54 -12.14
C HIS A 168 6.58 18.28 -12.51
N HIS A 169 6.85 17.22 -13.27
CA HIS A 169 8.20 16.80 -13.70
C HIS A 169 9.17 16.46 -12.56
N ARG A 170 8.69 16.27 -11.34
CA ARG A 170 9.50 15.87 -10.18
C ARG A 170 9.12 14.48 -9.71
N TYR A 171 10.11 13.70 -9.37
CA TYR A 171 9.92 12.41 -8.73
C TYR A 171 9.55 12.61 -7.26
N ASN A 172 8.48 11.97 -6.82
CA ASN A 172 7.99 12.01 -5.44
C ASN A 172 8.22 10.64 -4.81
N TRP A 173 8.99 10.63 -3.74
CA TRP A 173 9.38 9.45 -2.99
C TRP A 173 8.31 9.12 -1.93
N ALA A 174 7.11 8.80 -2.41
CA ALA A 174 5.95 8.61 -1.54
C ALA A 174 6.15 7.51 -0.49
N HIS A 175 6.87 6.44 -0.82
CA HIS A 175 7.19 5.39 0.13
C HIS A 175 8.12 5.86 1.25
N VAL A 176 9.08 6.76 0.95
CA VAL A 176 9.97 7.36 1.97
C VAL A 176 9.17 8.26 2.90
N ASP A 177 8.34 9.16 2.33
CA ASP A 177 7.48 10.05 3.10
C ASP A 177 6.54 9.27 4.03
N PHE A 178 6.00 8.14 3.54
CA PHE A 178 5.16 7.27 4.36
C PHE A 178 5.93 6.61 5.51
N ILE A 179 7.13 6.08 5.23
CA ILE A 179 7.99 5.46 6.26
C ILE A 179 8.33 6.49 7.35
N GLU A 180 8.67 7.73 6.97
CA GLU A 180 8.96 8.79 7.92
C GLU A 180 7.74 9.15 8.78
N ALA A 181 6.56 9.29 8.15
CA ALA A 181 5.32 9.56 8.87
C ALA A 181 4.99 8.45 9.86
N ALA A 182 5.11 7.18 9.45
CA ALA A 182 4.85 6.03 10.30
C ALA A 182 5.83 5.95 11.49
N ARG A 183 7.13 6.19 11.26
CA ARG A 183 8.14 6.24 12.34
C ARG A 183 7.86 7.37 13.33
N LYS A 184 7.48 8.54 12.85
CA LYS A 184 7.09 9.69 13.72
C LYS A 184 5.84 9.39 14.56
N ALA A 185 4.94 8.54 14.06
CA ALA A 185 3.77 8.09 14.81
C ALA A 185 4.08 6.98 15.84
N GLY A 186 5.30 6.43 15.85
CA GLY A 186 5.74 5.42 16.82
C GLY A 186 5.79 3.98 16.25
N PHE A 187 5.53 3.80 14.97
CA PHE A 187 5.68 2.49 14.33
C PHE A 187 7.14 2.08 14.16
N ARG A 188 7.41 0.80 14.33
CA ARG A 188 8.63 0.16 13.88
C ARG A 188 8.45 -0.32 12.44
N ALA A 189 9.25 0.15 11.50
CA ALA A 189 9.34 -0.42 10.17
C ALA A 189 9.96 -1.82 10.27
N CYS A 190 9.28 -2.82 9.71
CA CYS A 190 9.68 -4.22 9.80
C CYS A 190 10.25 -4.74 8.50
N ASP A 191 9.61 -4.41 7.38
CA ASP A 191 9.97 -4.98 6.09
C ASP A 191 9.42 -4.15 4.92
N CYS A 192 9.87 -4.50 3.70
CA CYS A 192 9.41 -3.91 2.45
C CYS A 192 9.40 -4.99 1.36
N ILE A 193 8.25 -5.18 0.70
CA ILE A 193 8.11 -6.08 -0.45
C ILE A 193 7.86 -5.27 -1.70
N ILE A 194 8.66 -5.48 -2.73
CA ILE A 194 8.49 -4.85 -4.04
C ILE A 194 7.47 -5.67 -4.83
N LYS A 195 6.29 -5.09 -5.06
CA LYS A 195 5.26 -5.69 -5.92
C LYS A 195 5.47 -5.25 -7.37
N ILE A 196 5.85 -6.17 -8.22
CA ILE A 196 6.01 -5.92 -9.66
C ILE A 196 4.63 -5.80 -10.31
N ARG A 197 4.48 -4.84 -11.20
CA ARG A 197 3.29 -4.67 -12.04
C ARG A 197 3.57 -5.27 -13.40
N ASN A 198 2.71 -6.18 -13.83
CA ASN A 198 2.80 -6.77 -15.15
C ASN A 198 2.40 -5.72 -16.21
N GLY A 199 3.31 -5.51 -17.17
CA GLY A 199 3.15 -4.59 -18.28
C GLY A 199 3.61 -3.16 -18.01
N PRO A 200 4.15 -2.48 -19.04
CA PRO A 200 4.52 -1.07 -18.94
C PRO A 200 3.25 -0.22 -18.90
N ILE A 201 3.15 0.69 -17.94
CA ILE A 201 2.19 1.79 -18.03
C ILE A 201 2.78 2.79 -19.03
N ILE A 202 2.49 2.56 -20.31
CA ILE A 202 2.86 3.50 -21.36
C ILE A 202 1.59 4.28 -21.70
N ASP A 203 1.55 5.55 -21.31
CA ASP A 203 0.62 6.47 -21.91
C ASP A 203 1.24 6.94 -23.24
N PRO A 204 0.62 6.65 -24.42
CA PRO A 204 1.12 7.06 -25.72
C PRO A 204 1.29 8.58 -25.88
N LYS A 205 0.64 9.37 -25.02
CA LYS A 205 0.76 10.84 -25.00
C LYS A 205 2.15 11.32 -24.61
N TRP A 206 2.91 10.51 -23.86
CA TRP A 206 4.22 10.92 -23.33
C TRP A 206 5.37 10.42 -24.21
N LYS A 207 5.65 11.13 -25.31
CA LYS A 207 6.74 10.77 -26.23
C LYS A 207 8.14 11.07 -25.67
N ASN A 208 8.25 12.03 -24.74
CA ASN A 208 9.54 12.55 -24.23
C ASN A 208 9.60 12.52 -22.70
N ALA A 209 9.44 11.34 -22.09
CA ALA A 209 9.55 11.23 -20.64
C ALA A 209 11.03 11.14 -20.22
N HIS A 210 11.47 12.06 -19.37
CA HIS A 210 12.82 12.07 -18.79
C HIS A 210 12.93 11.26 -17.49
N HIS A 211 11.88 10.50 -17.12
CA HIS A 211 11.86 9.66 -15.94
C HIS A 211 11.60 8.21 -16.33
N THR A 212 12.18 7.29 -15.58
CA THR A 212 11.90 5.86 -15.74
C THR A 212 10.43 5.56 -15.52
N ARG A 213 9.91 4.54 -16.21
CA ARG A 213 8.55 4.05 -15.99
C ARG A 213 8.53 3.18 -14.74
N ARG A 214 7.58 3.45 -13.85
CA ARG A 214 7.42 2.66 -12.64
C ARG A 214 6.63 1.40 -12.93
N GLN A 215 7.26 0.28 -12.70
CA GLN A 215 6.69 -1.05 -12.88
C GLN A 215 6.55 -1.79 -11.55
N HIS A 216 6.54 -1.05 -10.45
CA HIS A 216 6.41 -1.62 -9.12
C HIS A 216 5.67 -0.68 -8.16
N SER A 217 5.22 -1.26 -7.08
CA SER A 217 4.77 -0.59 -5.86
C SER A 217 5.45 -1.25 -4.67
N TYR A 218 5.34 -0.61 -3.52
CA TYR A 218 5.93 -1.08 -2.28
C TYR A 218 4.82 -1.54 -1.35
N TRP A 219 4.91 -2.76 -0.83
CA TRP A 219 4.21 -3.16 0.36
C TRP A 219 5.12 -2.91 1.55
N LEU A 220 4.76 -1.95 2.38
CA LEU A 220 5.49 -1.55 3.58
C LEU A 220 4.84 -2.19 4.78
N ILE A 221 5.64 -2.79 5.64
CA ILE A 221 5.19 -3.54 6.80
C ILE A 221 5.67 -2.83 8.07
N PHE A 222 4.72 -2.47 8.92
CA PHE A 222 5.00 -1.81 10.19
C PHE A 222 4.35 -2.55 11.34
N ARG A 223 4.98 -2.45 12.51
CA ARG A 223 4.45 -3.00 13.77
C ARG A 223 4.30 -1.88 14.79
N LYS A 224 3.15 -1.84 15.46
CA LYS A 224 3.00 -0.98 16.64
C LYS A 224 3.88 -1.56 17.75
N SER A 225 4.85 -0.77 18.22
CA SER A 225 5.70 -1.19 19.32
C SER A 225 4.83 -1.40 20.58
N SER A 226 5.09 -2.50 21.29
CA SER A 226 4.63 -2.57 22.67
C SER A 226 5.26 -1.41 23.41
N LYS A 227 4.52 -0.68 24.24
CA LYS A 227 5.08 0.33 25.12
C LYS A 227 6.25 -0.33 25.84
N CYS A 228 7.47 0.25 25.71
CA CYS A 228 8.52 -0.08 26.67
C CYS A 228 7.99 0.33 28.03
N GLU A 229 7.87 -0.63 28.91
CA GLU A 229 7.79 -0.39 30.35
C GLU A 229 9.06 0.33 30.82
#